data_c2a920e45a9a9b85a907fe988232e857
#
_entry.id   c2a920e45a9a9b85a907fe988232e857
#
_cell.length_a   1.000
_cell.length_b   1.000
_cell.length_c   1.000
_cell.angle_alpha   90.00
_cell.angle_beta   90.00
_cell.angle_gamma   90.00
#
_symmetry.space_group_name_H-M   'P 1'
#
loop_
_entity.id
_entity.type
_entity.pdbx_description
1 polymer ?
#
loop_
_entity_poly.entity_id
_entity_poly.type
_entity_poly.pdbx_seq_one_letter_code
_entity_poly.pdbx_strand_id
1 'polypeptide(L)'
;MKAHYGGQALIEGVLIRGRAGAFATVRGPDGRLVHREEAIPAGRRGPLNKIPVLRGVLALGDTLSMGSRMLMFSADVAAGGTGESMSTTSRRAALGAGAVGATVFAILPNLIAGRLRRRKPQDPPKGGIGQSLLEGGVRIGILIGYLGAISRIGEVQRLFAYHGAEHKSISALEAEVPLTPESVQVFDTAHPRCGTAFLLQSMITSTAVYGFIGSRSPFGRLATRVALIPLVAGISFEVLQFNARHLDSGIVQALNTPGMWLQRLTTRQPTDEQVEVAIDALQGAMAMDQRA
;
A
#
# COMPACT_ATOMS: atom_id res chain seq x y z
N MET A 1 8.29 22.77 9.41
CA MET A 1 7.53 21.80 8.56
C MET A 1 7.27 20.60 9.43
N LYS A 2 6.00 20.23 9.67
CA LYS A 2 5.68 18.99 10.39
C LYS A 2 6.26 17.82 9.60
N ALA A 3 7.03 16.96 10.26
CA ALA A 3 7.54 15.74 9.62
C ALA A 3 6.35 14.83 9.30
N HIS A 4 6.25 14.37 8.06
CA HIS A 4 5.20 13.45 7.66
C HIS A 4 5.75 12.02 7.75
N TYR A 5 5.22 11.28 8.72
CA TYR A 5 5.49 9.85 8.86
C TYR A 5 4.43 9.05 8.08
N GLY A 6 4.80 7.91 7.59
CA GLY A 6 3.93 6.93 6.97
C GLY A 6 4.50 5.55 7.24
N GLY A 7 3.66 4.53 7.22
CA GLY A 7 4.10 3.21 7.61
C GLY A 7 3.51 2.08 6.78
N GLN A 8 3.78 0.90 7.28
CA GLN A 8 3.30 -0.37 6.73
C GLN A 8 3.19 -1.36 7.87
N ALA A 9 2.06 -2.07 7.94
CA ALA A 9 1.96 -3.25 8.80
C ALA A 9 2.93 -4.35 8.36
N LEU A 10 3.54 -4.99 9.32
CA LEU A 10 4.42 -6.15 9.18
C LEU A 10 3.83 -7.33 9.96
N ILE A 11 4.38 -8.53 9.74
CA ILE A 11 4.03 -9.70 10.54
C ILE A 11 4.52 -9.44 11.98
N GLU A 12 3.60 -9.43 12.94
CA GLU A 12 3.85 -9.12 14.35
C GLU A 12 4.56 -7.77 14.59
N GLY A 13 4.36 -6.79 13.69
CA GLY A 13 5.10 -5.54 13.78
C GLY A 13 4.60 -4.41 12.90
N VAL A 14 5.33 -3.31 12.97
CA VAL A 14 5.07 -2.08 12.21
C VAL A 14 6.39 -1.52 11.68
N LEU A 15 6.38 -1.07 10.44
CA LEU A 15 7.41 -0.24 9.83
C LEU A 15 6.93 1.20 9.80
N ILE A 16 7.72 2.12 10.29
CA ILE A 16 7.49 3.57 10.10
C ILE A 16 8.64 4.16 9.29
N ARG A 17 8.28 4.94 8.29
CA ARG A 17 9.20 5.69 7.43
C ARG A 17 9.13 7.16 7.76
N GLY A 18 10.26 7.73 8.12
CA GLY A 18 10.49 9.16 8.29
C GLY A 18 11.27 9.76 7.12
N ARG A 19 11.90 10.90 7.38
CA ARG A 19 12.72 11.65 6.43
C ARG A 19 14.11 11.01 6.24
N ALA A 20 14.74 10.58 7.32
CA ALA A 20 16.11 10.03 7.32
C ALA A 20 16.16 8.56 6.91
N GLY A 21 15.08 7.82 7.22
CA GLY A 21 15.07 6.39 7.01
C GLY A 21 13.74 5.74 7.36
N ALA A 22 13.79 4.45 7.61
CA ALA A 22 12.68 3.66 8.08
C ALA A 22 13.12 2.82 9.29
N PHE A 23 12.23 2.70 10.25
CA PHE A 23 12.40 1.94 11.47
C PHE A 23 11.29 0.90 11.59
N ALA A 24 11.67 -0.34 11.75
CA ALA A 24 10.74 -1.44 11.95
C ALA A 24 10.88 -1.98 13.37
N THR A 25 9.74 -2.20 14.02
CA THR A 25 9.64 -2.90 15.29
C THR A 25 8.75 -4.12 15.12
N VAL A 26 9.25 -5.27 15.53
CA VAL A 26 8.57 -6.58 15.43
C VAL A 26 8.60 -7.26 16.79
N ARG A 27 7.49 -7.81 17.24
CA ARG A 27 7.41 -8.60 18.46
C ARG A 27 7.74 -10.07 18.16
N GLY A 28 8.79 -10.60 18.75
CA GLY A 28 9.16 -12.00 18.67
C GLY A 28 8.22 -12.92 19.46
N PRO A 29 8.30 -14.23 19.26
CA PRO A 29 7.45 -15.20 19.98
C PRO A 29 7.77 -15.26 21.49
N ASP A 30 8.93 -14.75 21.89
CA ASP A 30 9.35 -14.59 23.30
C ASP A 30 8.82 -13.28 23.94
N GLY A 31 8.04 -12.49 23.19
CA GLY A 31 7.50 -11.20 23.60
C GLY A 31 8.46 -10.02 23.47
N ARG A 32 9.75 -10.26 23.13
CA ARG A 32 10.75 -9.19 22.98
C ARG A 32 10.52 -8.40 21.69
N LEU A 33 10.83 -7.11 21.74
CA LEU A 33 10.83 -6.25 20.56
C LEU A 33 12.18 -6.35 19.85
N VAL A 34 12.13 -6.61 18.55
CA VAL A 34 13.29 -6.66 17.66
C VAL A 34 13.20 -5.52 16.68
N HIS A 35 14.29 -4.77 16.54
CA HIS A 35 14.33 -3.55 15.73
C HIS A 35 15.18 -3.73 14.49
N ARG A 36 14.80 -2.99 13.44
CA ARG A 36 15.63 -2.85 12.23
C ARG A 36 15.55 -1.43 11.70
N GLU A 37 16.71 -0.80 11.57
CA GLU A 37 16.87 0.51 10.95
C GLU A 37 17.31 0.35 9.49
N GLU A 38 16.77 1.17 8.59
CA GLU A 38 17.23 1.28 7.22
C GLU A 38 17.29 2.75 6.81
N ALA A 39 18.49 3.27 6.66
CA ALA A 39 18.72 4.65 6.23
C ALA A 39 18.35 4.83 4.75
N ILE A 40 17.76 5.99 4.40
CA ILE A 40 17.53 6.38 3.01
C ILE A 40 18.78 7.15 2.54
N PRO A 41 19.54 6.60 1.56
CA PRO A 41 20.75 7.26 1.06
C PRO A 41 20.44 8.67 0.53
N ALA A 42 21.23 9.65 0.94
CA ALA A 42 21.05 11.06 0.51
C ALA A 42 21.11 11.24 -1.01
N GLY A 43 21.87 10.41 -1.72
CA GLY A 43 21.98 10.42 -3.19
C GLY A 43 20.71 10.02 -3.95
N ARG A 44 19.75 9.35 -3.29
CA ARG A 44 18.43 9.05 -3.89
C ARG A 44 17.54 10.28 -4.09
N ARG A 45 17.93 11.44 -3.55
CA ARG A 45 17.26 12.74 -3.74
C ARG A 45 17.78 13.53 -4.96
N GLY A 46 18.31 12.84 -5.98
CA GLY A 46 18.85 13.42 -7.19
C GLY A 46 17.81 14.22 -8.02
N PRO A 47 18.26 14.89 -9.11
CA PRO A 47 17.41 15.77 -9.93
C PRO A 47 16.17 15.05 -10.51
N LEU A 48 16.21 13.74 -10.71
CA LEU A 48 15.08 12.94 -11.20
C LEU A 48 13.86 12.98 -10.26
N ASN A 49 14.07 13.16 -8.95
CA ASN A 49 12.97 13.29 -7.98
C ASN A 49 12.24 14.63 -8.06
N LYS A 50 12.70 15.57 -8.89
CA LYS A 50 12.02 16.83 -9.16
C LYS A 50 11.02 16.72 -10.33
N ILE A 51 11.13 15.67 -11.14
CA ILE A 51 10.29 15.46 -12.32
C ILE A 51 8.99 14.80 -11.88
N PRO A 52 7.82 15.46 -12.07
CA PRO A 52 6.52 14.85 -11.79
C PRO A 52 6.37 13.50 -12.52
N VAL A 53 5.56 12.60 -11.97
CA VAL A 53 5.37 11.22 -12.44
C VAL A 53 6.61 10.36 -12.21
N LEU A 54 7.81 10.76 -12.65
CA LEU A 54 9.04 9.98 -12.47
C LEU A 54 9.39 9.82 -11.00
N ARG A 55 9.25 10.88 -10.19
CA ARG A 55 9.44 10.79 -8.73
C ARG A 55 8.48 9.79 -8.08
N GLY A 56 7.26 9.66 -8.61
CA GLY A 56 6.27 8.69 -8.12
C GLY A 56 6.69 7.25 -8.41
N VAL A 57 7.22 6.99 -9.61
CA VAL A 57 7.76 5.68 -10.00
C VAL A 57 8.93 5.29 -9.09
N LEU A 58 9.86 6.22 -8.87
CA LEU A 58 11.03 6.00 -8.01
C LEU A 58 10.62 5.78 -6.56
N ALA A 59 9.69 6.59 -6.03
CA ALA A 59 9.18 6.46 -4.67
C ALA A 59 8.46 5.12 -4.46
N LEU A 60 7.67 4.67 -5.45
CA LEU A 60 7.02 3.37 -5.39
C LEU A 60 8.03 2.22 -5.40
N GLY A 61 9.03 2.28 -6.29
CA GLY A 61 10.11 1.29 -6.35
C GLY A 61 10.87 1.17 -5.01
N ASP A 62 11.18 2.31 -4.40
CA ASP A 62 11.82 2.36 -3.08
C ASP A 62 10.93 1.78 -1.99
N THR A 63 9.65 2.15 -1.98
CA THR A 63 8.69 1.67 -0.98
C THR A 63 8.49 0.15 -1.09
N LEU A 64 8.32 -0.37 -2.31
CA LEU A 64 8.16 -1.81 -2.55
C LEU A 64 9.43 -2.59 -2.15
N SER A 65 10.60 -2.09 -2.52
CA SER A 65 11.89 -2.72 -2.21
C SER A 65 12.14 -2.75 -0.69
N MET A 66 11.98 -1.62 -0.01
CA MET A 66 12.12 -1.51 1.45
C MET A 66 11.05 -2.34 2.16
N GLY A 67 9.78 -2.15 1.80
CA GLY A 67 8.67 -2.88 2.40
C GLY A 67 8.82 -4.41 2.27
N SER A 68 9.30 -4.90 1.13
CA SER A 68 9.57 -6.33 0.93
C SER A 68 10.68 -6.84 1.86
N ARG A 69 11.79 -6.08 2.02
CA ARG A 69 12.86 -6.46 2.94
C ARG A 69 12.39 -6.49 4.40
N MET A 70 11.60 -5.49 4.81
CA MET A 70 11.08 -5.41 6.17
C MET A 70 9.99 -6.45 6.44
N LEU A 71 9.19 -6.79 5.44
CA LEU A 71 8.23 -7.89 5.56
C LEU A 71 8.95 -9.24 5.73
N MET A 72 10.05 -9.45 5.00
CA MET A 72 10.87 -10.65 5.15
C MET A 72 11.55 -10.72 6.52
N PHE A 73 12.08 -9.59 6.99
CA PHE A 73 12.64 -9.47 8.34
C PHE A 73 11.58 -9.84 9.41
N SER A 74 10.39 -9.29 9.30
CA SER A 74 9.32 -9.55 10.26
C SER A 74 8.85 -11.01 10.25
N ALA A 75 8.80 -11.63 9.07
CA ALA A 75 8.45 -13.05 8.95
C ALA A 75 9.50 -13.97 9.62
N ASP A 76 10.78 -13.62 9.51
CA ASP A 76 11.87 -14.36 10.17
C ASP A 76 11.79 -14.21 11.69
N VAL A 77 11.66 -12.99 12.19
CA VAL A 77 11.52 -12.71 13.64
C VAL A 77 10.28 -13.40 14.23
N ALA A 78 9.13 -13.31 13.55
CA ALA A 78 7.90 -13.96 13.99
C ALA A 78 8.01 -15.52 14.03
N ALA A 79 8.89 -16.08 13.21
CA ALA A 79 9.23 -17.51 13.23
C ALA A 79 10.28 -17.89 14.28
N GLY A 80 10.76 -16.95 15.11
CA GLY A 80 11.79 -17.17 16.13
C GLY A 80 13.23 -17.03 15.61
N GLY A 81 13.42 -16.47 14.41
CA GLY A 81 14.74 -16.16 13.86
C GLY A 81 15.29 -14.82 14.38
N THR A 82 16.56 -14.55 14.04
CA THR A 82 17.26 -13.33 14.44
C THR A 82 17.00 -12.14 13.52
N GLY A 83 16.24 -12.32 12.44
CA GLY A 83 16.02 -11.30 11.42
C GLY A 83 17.16 -11.11 10.42
N GLU A 84 18.23 -11.89 10.52
CA GLU A 84 19.43 -11.72 9.69
C GLU A 84 19.37 -12.40 8.33
N SER A 85 18.65 -13.53 8.21
CA SER A 85 18.57 -14.24 6.93
C SER A 85 17.29 -15.04 6.74
N MET A 86 16.57 -14.74 5.68
CA MET A 86 15.52 -15.64 5.19
C MET A 86 16.11 -16.80 4.40
N SER A 87 15.54 -18.00 4.58
CA SER A 87 15.84 -19.13 3.73
C SER A 87 15.50 -18.82 2.26
N THR A 88 16.29 -19.36 1.33
CA THR A 88 16.02 -19.22 -0.11
C THR A 88 14.65 -19.76 -0.50
N THR A 89 14.12 -20.73 0.24
CA THR A 89 12.80 -21.34 0.04
C THR A 89 11.67 -20.35 0.38
N SER A 90 11.74 -19.67 1.53
CA SER A 90 10.75 -18.68 1.94
C SER A 90 10.72 -17.47 0.99
N ARG A 91 11.89 -17.04 0.50
CA ARG A 91 12.01 -15.97 -0.49
C ARG A 91 11.35 -16.37 -1.82
N ARG A 92 11.59 -17.60 -2.29
CA ARG A 92 10.94 -18.11 -3.53
C ARG A 92 9.44 -18.24 -3.38
N ALA A 93 8.96 -18.71 -2.23
CA ALA A 93 7.53 -18.80 -1.93
C ALA A 93 6.85 -17.42 -1.94
N ALA A 94 7.45 -16.40 -1.31
CA ALA A 94 6.94 -15.04 -1.30
C ALA A 94 6.90 -14.42 -2.70
N LEU A 95 7.96 -14.61 -3.51
CA LEU A 95 7.99 -14.15 -4.91
C LEU A 95 6.95 -14.87 -5.77
N GLY A 96 6.77 -16.18 -5.57
CA GLY A 96 5.75 -16.97 -6.26
C GLY A 96 4.34 -16.50 -5.93
N ALA A 97 4.02 -16.29 -4.65
CA ALA A 97 2.72 -15.77 -4.22
C ALA A 97 2.43 -14.38 -4.80
N GLY A 98 3.45 -13.49 -4.80
CA GLY A 98 3.34 -12.17 -5.41
C GLY A 98 3.07 -12.22 -6.92
N ALA A 99 3.75 -13.10 -7.65
CA ALA A 99 3.56 -13.30 -9.08
C ALA A 99 2.16 -13.86 -9.40
N VAL A 100 1.67 -14.82 -8.62
CA VAL A 100 0.30 -15.35 -8.75
C VAL A 100 -0.72 -14.24 -8.50
N GLY A 101 -0.58 -13.46 -7.44
CA GLY A 101 -1.46 -12.33 -7.13
C GLY A 101 -1.49 -11.31 -8.27
N ALA A 102 -0.33 -10.88 -8.76
CA ALA A 102 -0.21 -9.95 -9.88
C ALA A 102 -0.89 -10.50 -11.15
N THR A 103 -0.72 -11.80 -11.45
CA THR A 103 -1.35 -12.47 -12.59
C THR A 103 -2.87 -12.49 -12.46
N VAL A 104 -3.39 -12.85 -11.28
CA VAL A 104 -4.84 -12.85 -11.02
C VAL A 104 -5.42 -11.45 -11.23
N PHE A 105 -4.81 -10.41 -10.65
CA PHE A 105 -5.30 -9.03 -10.80
C PHE A 105 -5.13 -8.45 -12.21
N ALA A 106 -4.17 -8.93 -13.00
CA ALA A 106 -3.97 -8.48 -14.37
C ALA A 106 -4.88 -9.22 -15.38
N ILE A 107 -5.05 -10.53 -15.22
CA ILE A 107 -5.70 -11.39 -16.23
C ILE A 107 -7.19 -11.60 -15.95
N LEU A 108 -7.55 -11.92 -14.71
CA LEU A 108 -8.92 -12.30 -14.34
C LEU A 108 -9.98 -11.23 -14.66
N PRO A 109 -9.75 -9.91 -14.40
CA PRO A 109 -10.71 -8.87 -14.77
C PRO A 109 -10.98 -8.80 -16.28
N ASN A 110 -9.95 -9.04 -17.09
CA ASN A 110 -10.10 -9.02 -18.54
C ASN A 110 -10.92 -10.22 -19.05
N LEU A 111 -10.74 -11.40 -18.44
CA LEU A 111 -11.50 -12.59 -18.76
C LEU A 111 -12.98 -12.44 -18.35
N ILE A 112 -13.23 -11.94 -17.14
CA ILE A 112 -14.59 -11.73 -16.63
C ILE A 112 -15.32 -10.67 -17.46
N ALA A 113 -14.72 -9.50 -17.66
CA ALA A 113 -15.29 -8.43 -18.45
C ALA A 113 -15.53 -8.87 -19.93
N GLY A 114 -14.65 -9.71 -20.46
CA GLY A 114 -14.81 -10.30 -21.79
C GLY A 114 -16.03 -11.24 -21.88
N ARG A 115 -16.28 -12.04 -20.81
CA ARG A 115 -17.45 -12.94 -20.75
C ARG A 115 -18.77 -12.22 -20.48
N LEU A 116 -18.76 -11.20 -19.64
CA LEU A 116 -19.94 -10.39 -19.34
C LEU A 116 -20.44 -9.65 -20.59
N ARG A 117 -19.54 -9.33 -21.49
CA ARG A 117 -19.87 -8.72 -22.77
C ARG A 117 -20.24 -9.82 -23.77
N ARG A 118 -21.53 -10.19 -23.87
CA ARG A 118 -22.07 -11.03 -24.94
C ARG A 118 -21.85 -10.31 -26.28
N ARG A 119 -20.72 -10.54 -26.94
CA ARG A 119 -20.42 -10.01 -28.27
C ARG A 119 -21.07 -10.87 -29.32
N LYS A 120 -21.80 -10.24 -30.27
CA LYS A 120 -22.05 -10.83 -31.56
C LYS A 120 -20.74 -10.81 -32.36
N PRO A 121 -20.40 -11.90 -33.13
CA PRO A 121 -19.15 -11.97 -33.89
C PRO A 121 -18.91 -10.81 -34.89
N GLN A 122 -19.97 -10.07 -35.22
CA GLN A 122 -19.97 -9.00 -36.20
C GLN A 122 -19.69 -7.60 -35.64
N ASP A 123 -19.62 -7.44 -34.31
CA ASP A 123 -19.36 -6.12 -33.71
C ASP A 123 -17.88 -5.73 -33.84
N PRO A 124 -17.56 -4.53 -34.36
CA PRO A 124 -16.17 -4.05 -34.43
C PRO A 124 -15.55 -3.97 -33.04
N PRO A 125 -14.22 -4.12 -32.92
CA PRO A 125 -13.52 -4.05 -31.66
C PRO A 125 -13.54 -2.61 -31.15
N LYS A 126 -14.63 -2.19 -30.53
CA LYS A 126 -14.72 -0.89 -29.84
C LYS A 126 -13.96 -0.99 -28.51
N GLY A 127 -12.64 -0.76 -28.54
CA GLY A 127 -11.94 -0.25 -27.38
C GLY A 127 -12.47 1.15 -27.14
N GLY A 128 -13.21 1.37 -26.09
CA GLY A 128 -13.79 2.68 -25.76
C GLY A 128 -13.93 2.83 -24.26
N ILE A 129 -14.18 4.05 -23.82
CA ILE A 129 -14.35 4.43 -22.41
C ILE A 129 -15.31 3.47 -21.68
N GLY A 130 -16.44 3.08 -22.30
CA GLY A 130 -17.39 2.16 -21.67
C GLY A 130 -16.82 0.76 -21.40
N GLN A 131 -15.91 0.25 -22.21
CA GLN A 131 -15.22 -1.03 -21.91
C GLN A 131 -14.23 -0.86 -20.78
N SER A 132 -13.47 0.22 -20.75
CA SER A 132 -12.52 0.50 -19.69
C SER A 132 -13.22 0.72 -18.34
N LEU A 133 -14.38 1.37 -18.33
CA LEU A 133 -15.20 1.52 -17.14
C LEU A 133 -15.72 0.18 -16.61
N LEU A 134 -16.23 -0.70 -17.50
CA LEU A 134 -16.67 -2.04 -17.10
C LEU A 134 -15.49 -2.85 -16.52
N GLU A 135 -14.34 -2.85 -17.19
CA GLU A 135 -13.15 -3.55 -16.72
C GLU A 135 -12.64 -2.95 -15.39
N GLY A 136 -12.69 -1.63 -15.24
CA GLY A 136 -12.36 -0.93 -13.99
C GLY A 136 -13.28 -1.32 -12.85
N GLY A 137 -14.60 -1.34 -13.09
CA GLY A 137 -15.59 -1.78 -12.11
C GLY A 137 -15.40 -3.23 -11.67
N VAL A 138 -15.13 -4.12 -12.63
CA VAL A 138 -14.82 -5.56 -12.35
C VAL A 138 -13.56 -5.67 -11.50
N ARG A 139 -12.50 -4.89 -11.77
CA ARG A 139 -11.26 -4.88 -10.96
C ARG A 139 -11.50 -4.43 -9.53
N ILE A 140 -12.26 -3.35 -9.35
CA ILE A 140 -12.62 -2.84 -8.02
C ILE A 140 -13.45 -3.89 -7.28
N GLY A 141 -14.43 -4.52 -7.94
CA GLY A 141 -15.22 -5.60 -7.36
C GLY A 141 -14.39 -6.81 -6.93
N ILE A 142 -13.41 -7.23 -7.76
CA ILE A 142 -12.47 -8.30 -7.42
C ILE A 142 -11.60 -7.90 -6.22
N LEU A 143 -11.10 -6.66 -6.17
CA LEU A 143 -10.32 -6.17 -5.03
C LEU A 143 -11.14 -6.22 -3.74
N ILE A 144 -12.35 -5.68 -3.74
CA ILE A 144 -13.22 -5.66 -2.57
C ILE A 144 -13.56 -7.09 -2.13
N GLY A 145 -13.92 -7.96 -3.08
CA GLY A 145 -14.21 -9.37 -2.79
C GLY A 145 -13.01 -10.12 -2.22
N TYR A 146 -11.82 -9.89 -2.79
CA TYR A 146 -10.56 -10.46 -2.30
C TYR A 146 -10.24 -9.98 -0.88
N LEU A 147 -10.26 -8.66 -0.63
CA LEU A 147 -10.01 -8.10 0.69
C LEU A 147 -11.04 -8.58 1.71
N GLY A 148 -12.33 -8.64 1.34
CA GLY A 148 -13.37 -9.19 2.18
C GLY A 148 -13.21 -10.68 2.50
N ALA A 149 -12.64 -11.46 1.57
CA ALA A 149 -12.36 -12.88 1.81
C ALA A 149 -11.16 -13.07 2.75
N ILE A 150 -10.01 -12.42 2.45
CA ILE A 150 -8.80 -12.57 3.27
C ILE A 150 -8.95 -11.95 4.66
N SER A 151 -9.80 -10.92 4.81
CA SER A 151 -10.06 -10.28 6.11
C SER A 151 -10.75 -11.20 7.14
N ARG A 152 -11.12 -12.42 6.73
CA ARG A 152 -11.68 -13.46 7.62
C ARG A 152 -10.62 -14.43 8.14
N ILE A 153 -9.40 -14.38 7.60
CA ILE A 153 -8.28 -15.25 8.01
C ILE A 153 -7.63 -14.63 9.26
N GLY A 154 -7.42 -15.42 10.31
CA GLY A 154 -6.94 -14.95 11.61
C GLY A 154 -5.59 -14.22 11.54
N GLU A 155 -4.62 -14.76 10.79
CA GLU A 155 -3.30 -14.14 10.59
C GLU A 155 -3.42 -12.79 9.88
N VAL A 156 -4.35 -12.68 8.91
CA VAL A 156 -4.60 -11.43 8.18
C VAL A 156 -5.31 -10.41 9.09
N GLN A 157 -6.24 -10.87 9.94
CA GLN A 157 -6.87 -9.97 10.93
C GLN A 157 -5.84 -9.38 11.88
N ARG A 158 -4.87 -10.18 12.31
CA ARG A 158 -3.77 -9.74 13.16
C ARG A 158 -2.88 -8.72 12.46
N LEU A 159 -2.51 -8.97 11.20
CA LEU A 159 -1.80 -8.00 10.35
C LEU A 159 -2.60 -6.70 10.19
N PHE A 160 -3.91 -6.80 9.99
CA PHE A 160 -4.79 -5.62 9.86
C PHE A 160 -4.96 -4.86 11.19
N ALA A 161 -4.77 -5.52 12.33
CA ALA A 161 -4.73 -4.84 13.62
C ALA A 161 -3.43 -4.03 13.79
N TYR A 162 -2.28 -4.55 13.38
CA TYR A 162 -1.04 -3.77 13.30
C TYR A 162 -1.15 -2.58 12.33
N HIS A 163 -1.88 -2.72 11.22
CA HIS A 163 -2.18 -1.60 10.33
C HIS A 163 -3.05 -0.53 11.00
N GLY A 164 -4.04 -0.95 11.80
CA GLY A 164 -4.81 -0.03 12.63
C GLY A 164 -3.96 0.66 13.70
N ALA A 165 -3.03 -0.06 14.33
CA ALA A 165 -2.11 0.50 15.31
C ALA A 165 -1.18 1.56 14.70
N GLU A 166 -0.65 1.30 13.51
CA GLU A 166 0.15 2.26 12.75
C GLU A 166 -0.62 3.56 12.50
N HIS A 167 -1.86 3.47 11.96
CA HIS A 167 -2.70 4.64 11.68
C HIS A 167 -3.02 5.45 12.94
N LYS A 168 -3.40 4.78 14.03
CA LYS A 168 -3.72 5.42 15.30
C LYS A 168 -2.50 6.16 15.88
N SER A 169 -1.31 5.55 15.84
CA SER A 169 -0.08 6.15 16.36
C SER A 169 0.34 7.37 15.55
N ILE A 170 0.21 7.34 14.21
CA ILE A 170 0.46 8.50 13.36
C ILE A 170 -0.56 9.60 13.63
N SER A 171 -1.85 9.26 13.78
CA SER A 171 -2.90 10.24 14.08
C SER A 171 -2.67 10.91 15.44
N ALA A 172 -2.23 10.17 16.47
CA ALA A 172 -1.89 10.70 17.77
C ALA A 172 -0.70 11.68 17.70
N LEU A 173 0.35 11.33 16.94
CA LEU A 173 1.47 12.23 16.70
C LEU A 173 1.05 13.53 16.01
N GLU A 174 0.15 13.44 15.02
CA GLU A 174 -0.35 14.61 14.28
C GLU A 174 -1.23 15.51 15.14
N ALA A 175 -1.95 14.92 16.07
CA ALA A 175 -2.73 15.61 17.09
C ALA A 175 -1.87 16.16 18.24
N GLU A 176 -0.55 15.89 18.24
CA GLU A 176 0.39 16.35 19.25
C GLU A 176 0.02 15.87 20.68
N VAL A 177 -0.61 14.69 20.80
CA VAL A 177 -0.91 14.07 22.10
C VAL A 177 0.21 13.12 22.51
N PRO A 178 0.33 12.79 23.82
CA PRO A 178 1.32 11.82 24.31
C PRO A 178 1.17 10.47 23.59
N LEU A 179 2.28 9.85 23.21
CA LEU A 179 2.29 8.54 22.58
C LEU A 179 2.25 7.45 23.67
N THR A 180 1.07 7.24 24.24
CA THR A 180 0.77 6.15 25.17
C THR A 180 -0.36 5.30 24.59
N PRO A 181 -0.49 4.02 24.96
CA PRO A 181 -1.58 3.18 24.47
C PRO A 181 -2.95 3.82 24.66
N GLU A 182 -3.22 4.41 25.84
CA GLU A 182 -4.50 5.04 26.17
C GLU A 182 -4.81 6.22 25.24
N SER A 183 -3.82 7.08 24.97
CA SER A 183 -3.98 8.26 24.12
C SER A 183 -4.12 7.88 22.65
N VAL A 184 -3.42 6.82 22.22
CA VAL A 184 -3.44 6.34 20.84
C VAL A 184 -4.74 5.58 20.52
N GLN A 185 -5.26 4.81 21.48
CA GLN A 185 -6.47 4.00 21.27
C GLN A 185 -7.74 4.82 20.96
N VAL A 186 -7.79 6.11 21.29
CA VAL A 186 -8.97 6.94 20.99
C VAL A 186 -9.11 7.33 19.53
N PHE A 187 -8.05 7.20 18.73
CA PHE A 187 -8.07 7.55 17.31
C PHE A 187 -8.72 6.46 16.44
N ASP A 188 -9.17 6.86 15.23
CA ASP A 188 -9.71 5.91 14.25
C ASP A 188 -8.58 5.05 13.65
N THR A 189 -8.95 3.85 13.21
CA THR A 189 -8.05 2.96 12.45
C THR A 189 -7.94 3.37 10.99
N ALA A 190 -8.72 4.31 10.49
CA ALA A 190 -8.63 4.85 9.15
C ALA A 190 -7.80 6.13 9.13
N HIS A 191 -6.92 6.28 8.12
CA HIS A 191 -6.04 7.44 7.97
C HIS A 191 -5.99 7.91 6.51
N PRO A 192 -6.13 9.24 6.22
CA PRO A 192 -6.29 9.74 4.84
C PRO A 192 -5.06 9.55 3.95
N ARG A 193 -3.88 9.31 4.50
CA ARG A 193 -2.62 9.11 3.75
C ARG A 193 -2.20 7.65 3.61
N CYS A 194 -3.12 6.72 3.83
CA CYS A 194 -2.83 5.29 3.76
C CYS A 194 -2.53 4.80 2.34
N GLY A 195 -1.57 3.87 2.22
CA GLY A 195 -1.21 3.23 0.97
C GLY A 195 -2.33 2.42 0.30
N THR A 196 -3.36 1.96 1.04
CA THR A 196 -4.52 1.29 0.43
C THR A 196 -5.35 2.23 -0.44
N ALA A 197 -5.40 3.53 -0.13
CA ALA A 197 -6.00 4.54 -0.99
C ALA A 197 -5.27 4.64 -2.35
N PHE A 198 -3.95 4.41 -2.36
CA PHE A 198 -3.17 4.36 -3.60
C PHE A 198 -3.59 3.21 -4.53
N LEU A 199 -3.96 2.05 -3.99
CA LEU A 199 -4.46 0.93 -4.81
C LEU A 199 -5.75 1.31 -5.55
N LEU A 200 -6.72 1.88 -4.84
CA LEU A 200 -7.96 2.34 -5.46
C LEU A 200 -7.70 3.46 -6.46
N GLN A 201 -6.88 4.45 -6.09
CA GLN A 201 -6.49 5.55 -6.98
C GLN A 201 -5.81 5.04 -8.25
N SER A 202 -4.91 4.05 -8.14
CA SER A 202 -4.23 3.46 -9.30
C SER A 202 -5.19 2.69 -10.23
N MET A 203 -6.22 2.06 -9.67
CA MET A 203 -7.28 1.41 -10.46
C MET A 203 -8.13 2.44 -11.24
N ILE A 204 -8.49 3.54 -10.60
CA ILE A 204 -9.22 4.64 -11.25
C ILE A 204 -8.35 5.26 -12.35
N THR A 205 -7.10 5.62 -12.04
CA THR A 205 -6.15 6.18 -13.00
C THR A 205 -5.91 5.23 -14.17
N SER A 206 -5.71 3.94 -13.91
CA SER A 206 -5.51 2.96 -14.98
C SER A 206 -6.74 2.84 -15.89
N THR A 207 -7.93 2.91 -15.31
CA THR A 207 -9.18 2.86 -16.08
C THR A 207 -9.29 4.07 -17.02
N ALA A 208 -8.95 5.26 -16.54
CA ALA A 208 -8.92 6.47 -17.34
C ALA A 208 -7.86 6.37 -18.46
N VAL A 209 -6.60 6.06 -18.10
CA VAL A 209 -5.48 5.97 -19.06
C VAL A 209 -5.77 4.92 -20.15
N TYR A 210 -6.25 3.74 -19.76
CA TYR A 210 -6.54 2.67 -20.72
C TYR A 210 -7.78 2.95 -21.58
N GLY A 211 -8.70 3.81 -21.10
CA GLY A 211 -9.86 4.27 -21.87
C GLY A 211 -9.49 5.09 -23.11
N PHE A 212 -8.39 5.85 -23.03
CA PHE A 212 -7.87 6.64 -24.14
C PHE A 212 -7.00 5.84 -25.11
N ILE A 213 -6.46 4.69 -24.67
CA ILE A 213 -5.53 3.90 -25.50
C ILE A 213 -6.28 2.68 -26.05
N GLY A 214 -6.84 2.84 -27.24
CA GLY A 214 -7.47 1.76 -27.99
C GLY A 214 -6.44 0.73 -28.47
N SER A 215 -6.58 -0.55 -28.09
CA SER A 215 -5.80 -1.64 -28.66
C SER A 215 -6.71 -2.67 -29.32
N ARG A 216 -6.35 -3.08 -30.55
CA ARG A 216 -7.18 -3.95 -31.38
C ARG A 216 -7.07 -5.43 -31.02
N SER A 217 -5.93 -5.91 -30.51
CA SER A 217 -5.71 -7.31 -30.17
C SER A 217 -5.64 -7.53 -28.64
N PRO A 218 -6.01 -8.72 -28.14
CA PRO A 218 -5.88 -9.05 -26.70
C PRO A 218 -4.44 -8.98 -26.21
N PHE A 219 -3.49 -9.48 -26.99
CA PHE A 219 -2.06 -9.44 -26.67
C PHE A 219 -1.53 -8.00 -26.66
N GLY A 220 -1.88 -7.19 -27.67
CA GLY A 220 -1.51 -5.78 -27.72
C GLY A 220 -2.04 -4.99 -26.53
N ARG A 221 -3.25 -5.30 -26.04
CA ARG A 221 -3.81 -4.70 -24.82
C ARG A 221 -3.00 -5.06 -23.60
N LEU A 222 -2.62 -6.33 -23.41
CA LEU A 222 -1.81 -6.75 -22.28
C LEU A 222 -0.43 -6.08 -22.31
N ALA A 223 0.25 -6.10 -23.46
CA ALA A 223 1.55 -5.47 -23.63
C ALA A 223 1.51 -3.96 -23.33
N THR A 224 0.51 -3.25 -23.86
CA THR A 224 0.32 -1.82 -23.60
C THR A 224 0.07 -1.55 -22.12
N ARG A 225 -0.73 -2.37 -21.45
CA ARG A 225 -1.01 -2.20 -20.00
C ARG A 225 0.25 -2.39 -19.15
N VAL A 226 1.05 -3.41 -19.47
CA VAL A 226 2.32 -3.64 -18.78
C VAL A 226 3.28 -2.46 -19.00
N ALA A 227 3.42 -1.99 -20.22
CA ALA A 227 4.28 -0.85 -20.54
C ALA A 227 3.84 0.46 -19.84
N LEU A 228 2.55 0.61 -19.57
CA LEU A 228 2.00 1.81 -18.93
C LEU A 228 1.94 1.73 -17.38
N ILE A 229 2.33 0.60 -16.77
CA ILE A 229 2.37 0.49 -15.30
C ILE A 229 3.14 1.66 -14.66
N PRO A 230 4.35 2.02 -15.10
CA PRO A 230 5.09 3.13 -14.50
C PRO A 230 4.34 4.47 -14.63
N LEU A 231 3.74 4.73 -15.78
CA LEU A 231 2.97 5.96 -16.00
C LEU A 231 1.75 6.04 -15.07
N VAL A 232 0.97 4.97 -14.99
CA VAL A 232 -0.19 4.88 -14.10
C VAL A 232 0.23 5.07 -12.64
N ALA A 233 1.30 4.40 -12.21
CA ALA A 233 1.84 4.52 -10.87
C ALA A 233 2.28 5.95 -10.54
N GLY A 234 3.00 6.58 -11.46
CA GLY A 234 3.47 7.96 -11.31
C GLY A 234 2.32 8.96 -11.24
N ILE A 235 1.32 8.87 -12.13
CA ILE A 235 0.13 9.74 -12.09
C ILE A 235 -0.65 9.52 -10.77
N SER A 236 -0.86 8.28 -10.37
CA SER A 236 -1.58 7.95 -9.13
C SER A 236 -0.86 8.51 -7.89
N PHE A 237 0.47 8.47 -7.89
CA PHE A 237 1.27 9.08 -6.84
C PHE A 237 1.11 10.60 -6.77
N GLU A 238 1.11 11.29 -7.93
CA GLU A 238 0.90 12.74 -7.98
C GLU A 238 -0.49 13.12 -7.46
N VAL A 239 -1.53 12.37 -7.85
CA VAL A 239 -2.90 12.60 -7.34
C VAL A 239 -2.96 12.37 -5.84
N LEU A 240 -2.35 11.29 -5.33
CA LEU A 240 -2.31 11.02 -3.90
C LEU A 240 -1.59 12.15 -3.12
N GLN A 241 -0.45 12.62 -3.65
CA GLN A 241 0.28 13.76 -3.06
C GLN A 241 -0.52 15.05 -3.09
N PHE A 242 -1.23 15.31 -4.19
CA PHE A 242 -2.12 16.47 -4.29
C PHE A 242 -3.22 16.40 -3.23
N ASN A 243 -3.90 15.26 -3.12
CA ASN A 243 -4.93 15.04 -2.13
C ASN A 243 -4.41 15.23 -0.70
N ALA A 244 -3.22 14.67 -0.39
CA ALA A 244 -2.60 14.79 0.93
C ALA A 244 -2.25 16.24 1.33
N ARG A 245 -2.07 17.13 0.36
CA ARG A 245 -1.80 18.57 0.60
C ARG A 245 -3.04 19.43 0.72
N HIS A 246 -4.21 18.93 0.28
CA HIS A 246 -5.47 19.70 0.20
C HIS A 246 -6.59 19.00 0.99
N LEU A 247 -6.26 18.38 2.12
CA LEU A 247 -7.23 17.64 2.95
C LEU A 247 -8.36 18.53 3.49
N ASP A 248 -8.15 19.85 3.56
CA ASP A 248 -9.17 20.81 3.99
C ASP A 248 -10.23 21.07 2.92
N SER A 249 -10.00 20.67 1.68
CA SER A 249 -10.95 20.83 0.58
C SER A 249 -12.06 19.77 0.65
N GLY A 250 -13.32 20.19 0.69
CA GLY A 250 -14.47 19.28 0.67
C GLY A 250 -14.50 18.34 -0.54
N ILE A 251 -14.01 18.82 -1.71
CA ILE A 251 -13.90 17.99 -2.93
C ILE A 251 -12.87 16.88 -2.71
N VAL A 252 -11.71 17.20 -2.12
CA VAL A 252 -10.67 16.23 -1.85
C VAL A 252 -11.13 15.22 -0.79
N GLN A 253 -11.84 15.66 0.23
CA GLN A 253 -12.44 14.77 1.23
C GLN A 253 -13.42 13.77 0.58
N ALA A 254 -14.31 14.26 -0.30
CA ALA A 254 -15.23 13.41 -1.05
C ALA A 254 -14.50 12.40 -1.94
N LEU A 255 -13.42 12.81 -2.62
CA LEU A 255 -12.60 11.93 -3.45
C LEU A 255 -11.83 10.88 -2.63
N ASN A 256 -11.45 11.19 -1.39
CA ASN A 256 -10.77 10.26 -0.49
C ASN A 256 -11.73 9.29 0.22
N THR A 257 -13.02 9.63 0.33
CA THR A 257 -14.03 8.82 1.04
C THR A 257 -14.05 7.35 0.62
N PRO A 258 -14.02 6.97 -0.69
CA PRO A 258 -13.99 5.57 -1.09
C PRO A 258 -12.72 4.84 -0.60
N GLY A 259 -11.57 5.53 -0.58
CA GLY A 259 -10.32 5.00 -0.03
C GLY A 259 -10.40 4.76 1.49
N MET A 260 -10.97 5.72 2.23
CA MET A 260 -11.21 5.59 3.67
C MET A 260 -12.18 4.43 3.98
N TRP A 261 -13.22 4.27 3.16
CA TRP A 261 -14.15 3.14 3.31
C TRP A 261 -13.44 1.79 3.05
N LEU A 262 -12.57 1.71 2.05
CA LEU A 262 -11.80 0.50 1.75
C LEU A 262 -10.89 0.10 2.92
N GLN A 263 -10.36 1.05 3.68
CA GLN A 263 -9.53 0.80 4.85
C GLN A 263 -10.27 0.05 5.96
N ARG A 264 -11.59 0.18 6.08
CA ARG A 264 -12.40 -0.62 7.02
C ARG A 264 -12.30 -2.13 6.77
N LEU A 265 -11.94 -2.55 5.56
CA LEU A 265 -11.66 -3.95 5.22
C LEU A 265 -10.22 -4.35 5.53
N THR A 266 -9.29 -3.41 5.57
CA THR A 266 -7.84 -3.66 5.68
C THR A 266 -7.24 -3.17 7.00
N THR A 267 -8.06 -2.66 7.91
CA THR A 267 -7.66 -2.33 9.29
C THR A 267 -8.57 -3.03 10.29
N ARG A 268 -8.07 -3.24 11.50
CA ARG A 268 -8.80 -3.76 12.65
C ARG A 268 -8.40 -2.97 13.89
N GLN A 269 -9.27 -3.03 14.91
CA GLN A 269 -8.95 -2.48 16.23
C GLN A 269 -7.76 -3.23 16.81
N PRO A 270 -6.64 -2.56 17.11
CA PRO A 270 -5.48 -3.18 17.72
C PRO A 270 -5.66 -3.40 19.22
N THR A 271 -4.91 -4.36 19.78
CA THR A 271 -4.69 -4.47 21.22
C THR A 271 -3.68 -3.42 21.69
N ASP A 272 -3.61 -3.18 23.00
CA ASP A 272 -2.63 -2.24 23.56
C ASP A 272 -1.19 -2.68 23.28
N GLU A 273 -0.92 -3.98 23.34
CA GLU A 273 0.38 -4.56 22.96
C GLU A 273 0.78 -4.27 21.52
N GLN A 274 -0.18 -4.24 20.58
CA GLN A 274 0.06 -3.91 19.17
C GLN A 274 0.27 -2.39 19.00
N VAL A 275 -0.42 -1.59 19.80
CA VAL A 275 -0.22 -0.13 19.85
C VAL A 275 1.17 0.20 20.39
N GLU A 276 1.64 -0.49 21.44
CA GLU A 276 3.01 -0.34 21.95
C GLU A 276 4.07 -0.55 20.86
N VAL A 277 3.92 -1.61 20.03
CA VAL A 277 4.82 -1.89 18.91
C VAL A 277 4.82 -0.74 17.90
N ALA A 278 3.64 -0.19 17.60
CA ALA A 278 3.52 0.92 16.65
C ALA A 278 4.09 2.23 17.21
N ILE A 279 3.91 2.50 18.50
CA ILE A 279 4.52 3.63 19.20
C ILE A 279 6.04 3.52 19.18
N ASP A 280 6.58 2.36 19.51
CA ASP A 280 8.03 2.10 19.53
C ASP A 280 8.63 2.29 18.11
N ALA A 281 7.99 1.76 17.07
CA ALA A 281 8.42 1.98 15.69
C ALA A 281 8.40 3.47 15.29
N LEU A 282 7.37 4.21 15.73
CA LEU A 282 7.24 5.63 15.45
C LEU A 282 8.33 6.45 16.17
N GLN A 283 8.58 6.16 17.45
CA GLN A 283 9.63 6.82 18.23
C GLN A 283 11.02 6.53 17.65
N GLY A 284 11.27 5.29 17.22
CA GLY A 284 12.50 4.92 16.52
C GLY A 284 12.72 5.71 15.24
N ALA A 285 11.68 5.85 14.39
CA ALA A 285 11.75 6.66 13.18
C ALA A 285 11.97 8.17 13.49
N MET A 286 11.33 8.69 14.55
CA MET A 286 11.55 10.06 15.02
C MET A 286 12.99 10.29 15.49
N ALA A 287 13.55 9.34 16.23
CA ALA A 287 14.94 9.40 16.69
C ALA A 287 15.93 9.36 15.51
N MET A 288 15.66 8.59 14.46
CA MET A 288 16.45 8.61 13.23
C MET A 288 16.44 9.99 12.56
N ASP A 289 15.25 10.62 12.48
CA ASP A 289 15.10 11.95 11.88
C ASP A 289 15.78 13.07 12.68
N GLN A 290 15.90 12.92 13.99
CA GLN A 290 16.62 13.85 14.87
C GLN A 290 18.14 13.72 14.76
N ARG A 291 18.65 12.51 14.46
CA ARG A 291 20.09 12.23 14.27
C ARG A 291 20.63 12.65 12.90
N ALA A 292 19.77 12.92 11.91
CA ALA A 292 20.11 13.21 10.50
C ALA A 292 20.07 14.71 10.17
#